data_8cd98759b8c6bc010dc761c89f843278
#
_entry.id   8cd98759b8c6bc010dc761c89f843278
#
_cell.length_a   1.000
_cell.length_b   1.000
_cell.length_c   1.000
_cell.angle_alpha   90.00
_cell.angle_beta   90.00
_cell.angle_gamma   90.00
#
_symmetry.space_group_name_H-M   'P 1'
#
loop_
_entity.id
_entity.type
_entity.pdbx_description
1 polymer ?
#
loop_
_entity_poly.entity_id
_entity_poly.type
_entity_poly.pdbx_seq_one_letter_code
_entity_poly.pdbx_strand_id
1 'polypeptide(L)'
;RDHGDKTMIRNALTYDLGRFMGMKFCPAARFVDLYLNGNYQGTYQISDQVQVHKRRVEVDEDSGWLLEVANENSKEDPFISSTGFKIMYNIKNPKDQQLTVDRRIAIGQWIQQFESAVASNDYCDPEKGWRAYVDEEDFINWYVGAEITGNIDALYSIYMYKEADDQKMHFGPLWDLDLGYDNSSERSLLNNMEALLGLWNRPFEKILQ
;
A
#
# COMPACT_ATOMS: atom_id res chain seq x y z
N ARG A 1 -1.08 -15.45 -15.21
CA ARG A 1 0.25 -15.91 -15.70
C ARG A 1 1.25 -14.92 -15.17
N ASP A 2 2.10 -15.38 -14.33
CA ASP A 2 3.07 -14.55 -13.68
C ASP A 2 4.29 -14.32 -14.57
N HIS A 3 4.55 -13.07 -14.92
CA HIS A 3 5.72 -12.71 -15.72
C HIS A 3 6.97 -12.55 -14.85
N GLY A 4 6.81 -11.98 -13.67
CA GLY A 4 7.87 -11.71 -12.71
C GLY A 4 8.17 -12.90 -11.78
N ASP A 5 7.13 -13.50 -11.22
CA ASP A 5 7.25 -14.61 -10.26
C ASP A 5 7.06 -15.99 -10.89
N LYS A 6 8.14 -16.66 -11.27
CA LYS A 6 8.11 -18.03 -11.85
C LYS A 6 7.53 -19.08 -10.89
N THR A 7 7.51 -18.81 -9.61
CA THR A 7 6.94 -19.72 -8.60
C THR A 7 5.44 -19.54 -8.44
N MET A 8 4.91 -18.38 -8.78
CA MET A 8 3.51 -17.92 -8.61
C MET A 8 2.99 -17.94 -7.17
N ILE A 9 3.84 -18.20 -6.16
CA ILE A 9 3.40 -18.34 -4.77
C ILE A 9 3.67 -17.10 -3.90
N ARG A 10 4.54 -16.18 -4.34
CA ARG A 10 4.97 -15.04 -3.51
C ARG A 10 3.83 -14.20 -3.01
N ASN A 11 2.93 -13.79 -3.90
CA ASN A 11 1.74 -13.04 -3.53
C ASN A 11 0.84 -13.85 -2.57
N ALA A 12 0.56 -15.13 -2.88
CA ALA A 12 -0.30 -15.96 -2.03
C ALA A 12 0.30 -16.14 -0.63
N LEU A 13 1.61 -16.40 -0.54
CA LEU A 13 2.33 -16.54 0.72
C LEU A 13 2.29 -15.24 1.54
N THR A 14 2.47 -14.11 0.89
CA THR A 14 2.43 -12.81 1.55
C THR A 14 1.03 -12.47 2.06
N TYR A 15 -0.02 -12.83 1.33
CA TYR A 15 -1.39 -12.64 1.80
C TYR A 15 -1.69 -13.51 3.03
N ASP A 16 -1.12 -14.72 3.11
CA ASP A 16 -1.19 -15.57 4.31
C ASP A 16 -0.39 -14.97 5.46
N LEU A 17 0.80 -14.43 5.20
CA LEU A 17 1.61 -13.70 6.18
C LEU A 17 0.84 -12.50 6.76
N GLY A 18 0.25 -11.66 5.92
CA GLY A 18 -0.55 -10.52 6.36
C GLY A 18 -1.73 -10.94 7.26
N ARG A 19 -2.42 -12.04 6.92
CA ARG A 19 -3.48 -12.61 7.78
C ARG A 19 -2.92 -13.09 9.11
N PHE A 20 -1.77 -13.74 9.12
CA PHE A 20 -1.09 -14.18 10.33
C PHE A 20 -0.68 -13.00 11.23
N MET A 21 -0.26 -11.89 10.63
CA MET A 21 0.10 -10.66 11.34
C MET A 21 -1.13 -9.87 11.83
N GLY A 22 -2.34 -10.27 11.47
CA GLY A 22 -3.57 -9.60 11.92
C GLY A 22 -3.99 -8.38 11.09
N MET A 23 -3.46 -8.23 9.86
CA MET A 23 -3.87 -7.12 8.99
C MET A 23 -5.37 -7.19 8.70
N LYS A 24 -6.05 -6.04 8.72
CA LYS A 24 -7.52 -5.92 8.57
C LYS A 24 -8.03 -6.48 7.24
N PHE A 25 -7.27 -6.28 6.17
CA PHE A 25 -7.56 -6.85 4.86
C PHE A 25 -6.33 -7.51 4.27
N CYS A 26 -6.51 -8.75 3.79
CA CYS A 26 -5.52 -9.46 2.98
C CYS A 26 -6.25 -10.13 1.81
N PRO A 27 -5.79 -9.92 0.56
CA PRO A 27 -6.40 -10.55 -0.59
C PRO A 27 -6.49 -12.07 -0.45
N ALA A 28 -7.61 -12.67 -0.83
CA ALA A 28 -7.68 -14.10 -1.02
C ALA A 28 -7.03 -14.47 -2.36
N ALA A 29 -6.33 -15.59 -2.40
CA ALA A 29 -5.73 -16.12 -3.61
C ALA A 29 -6.14 -17.58 -3.84
N ARG A 30 -6.29 -17.96 -5.12
CA ARG A 30 -6.54 -19.33 -5.56
C ARG A 30 -5.78 -19.61 -6.85
N PHE A 31 -5.23 -20.80 -6.96
CA PHE A 31 -4.62 -21.27 -8.19
C PHE A 31 -5.67 -21.98 -9.03
N VAL A 32 -5.67 -21.71 -10.31
CA VAL A 32 -6.62 -22.26 -11.28
C VAL A 32 -5.93 -22.62 -12.57
N ASP A 33 -6.38 -23.69 -13.21
CA ASP A 33 -6.01 -24.01 -14.57
C ASP A 33 -6.96 -23.32 -15.55
N LEU A 34 -6.42 -22.49 -16.42
CA LEU A 34 -7.20 -21.71 -17.37
C LEU A 34 -7.33 -22.48 -18.69
N TYR A 35 -8.56 -22.67 -19.13
CA TYR A 35 -8.90 -23.17 -20.46
C TYR A 35 -9.66 -22.09 -21.22
N LEU A 36 -9.19 -21.73 -22.41
CA LEU A 36 -9.87 -20.80 -23.31
C LEU A 36 -10.28 -21.55 -24.58
N ASN A 37 -11.58 -21.60 -24.84
CA ASN A 37 -12.16 -22.37 -25.97
C ASN A 37 -11.66 -23.81 -26.00
N GLY A 38 -11.54 -24.48 -24.85
CA GLY A 38 -11.06 -25.85 -24.72
C GLY A 38 -9.53 -26.03 -24.74
N ASN A 39 -8.76 -24.98 -24.99
CA ASN A 39 -7.30 -25.02 -25.00
C ASN A 39 -6.73 -24.59 -23.65
N TYR A 40 -5.85 -25.41 -23.10
CA TYR A 40 -5.14 -25.11 -21.87
C TYR A 40 -4.18 -23.92 -22.05
N GLN A 41 -4.30 -22.93 -21.21
CA GLN A 41 -3.49 -21.71 -21.24
C GLN A 41 -2.44 -21.63 -20.12
N GLY A 42 -2.46 -22.58 -19.21
CA GLY A 42 -1.56 -22.64 -18.07
C GLY A 42 -2.27 -22.44 -16.73
N THR A 43 -1.50 -22.51 -15.67
CA THR A 43 -1.96 -22.22 -14.31
C THR A 43 -1.86 -20.73 -14.05
N TYR A 44 -2.85 -20.19 -13.35
CA TYR A 44 -2.96 -18.77 -12.99
C TYR A 44 -3.29 -18.63 -11.51
N GLN A 45 -2.84 -17.54 -10.89
CA GLN A 45 -3.36 -17.10 -9.61
C GLN A 45 -4.51 -16.10 -9.85
N ILE A 46 -5.65 -16.37 -9.24
CA ILE A 46 -6.74 -15.40 -9.11
C ILE A 46 -6.70 -14.85 -7.69
N SER A 47 -6.71 -13.55 -7.55
CA SER A 47 -6.73 -12.88 -6.24
C SER A 47 -7.74 -11.73 -6.20
N ASP A 48 -8.11 -11.33 -4.99
CA ASP A 48 -8.87 -10.11 -4.79
C ASP A 48 -8.06 -8.90 -5.24
N GLN A 49 -8.75 -7.89 -5.77
CA GLN A 49 -8.18 -6.57 -5.99
C GLN A 49 -8.21 -5.75 -4.71
N VAL A 50 -7.26 -4.84 -4.54
CA VAL A 50 -7.31 -3.81 -3.51
C VAL A 50 -8.32 -2.75 -3.97
N GLN A 51 -9.49 -2.79 -3.38
CA GLN A 51 -10.58 -1.83 -3.65
C GLN A 51 -11.52 -1.75 -2.46
N VAL A 52 -12.23 -0.64 -2.34
CA VAL A 52 -13.27 -0.49 -1.33
C VAL A 52 -14.41 -1.46 -1.59
N HIS A 53 -14.72 -2.28 -0.63
CA HIS A 53 -15.83 -3.24 -0.63
C HIS A 53 -15.90 -3.92 0.76
N LYS A 54 -17.11 -4.27 1.22
CA LYS A 54 -17.40 -4.93 2.51
C LYS A 54 -16.63 -6.24 2.80
N ARG A 55 -15.96 -6.83 1.83
CA ARG A 55 -15.13 -8.05 1.96
C ARG A 55 -13.68 -7.80 1.58
N ARG A 56 -13.29 -6.55 1.40
CA ARG A 56 -11.95 -6.11 1.03
C ARG A 56 -11.54 -4.96 1.92
N VAL A 57 -11.08 -3.84 1.37
CA VAL A 57 -10.86 -2.64 2.18
C VAL A 57 -12.23 -2.11 2.59
N GLU A 58 -12.57 -2.31 3.85
CA GLU A 58 -13.87 -1.98 4.41
C GLU A 58 -13.86 -0.53 4.89
N VAL A 59 -14.19 0.37 3.97
CA VAL A 59 -14.49 1.77 4.24
C VAL A 59 -15.79 2.12 3.53
N ASP A 60 -16.49 3.12 4.02
CA ASP A 60 -17.71 3.63 3.39
C ASP A 60 -17.36 4.28 2.04
N GLU A 61 -18.03 3.84 0.96
CA GLU A 61 -17.73 4.30 -0.40
C GLU A 61 -18.02 5.78 -0.60
N ASP A 62 -19.02 6.31 0.15
CA ASP A 62 -19.48 7.69 -0.02
C ASP A 62 -18.69 8.69 0.82
N SER A 63 -18.10 8.28 1.92
CA SER A 63 -17.45 9.18 2.87
C SER A 63 -15.97 8.88 3.13
N GLY A 64 -15.56 7.59 3.08
CA GLY A 64 -14.18 7.19 3.24
C GLY A 64 -13.34 7.35 1.98
N TRP A 65 -12.04 7.06 2.08
CA TRP A 65 -11.14 7.09 0.93
C TRP A 65 -10.11 5.96 0.96
N LEU A 66 -9.64 5.60 -0.22
CA LEU A 66 -8.55 4.68 -0.46
C LEU A 66 -7.55 5.35 -1.41
N LEU A 67 -6.29 5.40 -1.01
CA LEU A 67 -5.17 5.93 -1.78
C LEU A 67 -4.16 4.84 -2.09
N GLU A 68 -3.43 5.03 -3.17
CA GLU A 68 -2.24 4.26 -3.53
C GLU A 68 -1.10 5.24 -3.76
N VAL A 69 0.08 4.97 -3.20
CA VAL A 69 1.29 5.71 -3.56
C VAL A 69 1.63 5.38 -5.00
N ALA A 70 1.61 6.38 -5.86
CA ALA A 70 1.85 6.27 -7.29
C ALA A 70 3.33 6.44 -7.62
N ASN A 71 3.73 5.88 -8.74
CA ASN A 71 4.99 6.21 -9.39
C ASN A 71 4.78 7.15 -10.58
N GLU A 72 5.87 7.66 -11.15
CA GLU A 72 5.87 8.59 -12.29
C GLU A 72 5.26 8.01 -13.58
N ASN A 73 5.12 6.69 -13.66
CA ASN A 73 4.52 6.00 -14.80
C ASN A 73 3.01 5.75 -14.64
N SER A 74 2.41 6.26 -13.55
CA SER A 74 0.98 6.12 -13.32
C SER A 74 0.18 6.68 -14.49
N LYS A 75 -0.78 5.88 -14.99
CA LYS A 75 -1.73 6.31 -16.02
C LYS A 75 -3.00 6.93 -15.44
N GLU A 76 -3.13 6.89 -14.13
CA GLU A 76 -4.21 7.54 -13.40
C GLU A 76 -3.89 9.05 -13.28
N ASP A 77 -4.83 9.84 -12.82
CA ASP A 77 -4.66 11.27 -12.55
C ASP A 77 -4.23 11.48 -11.07
N PRO A 78 -2.94 11.28 -10.73
CA PRO A 78 -2.48 11.41 -9.36
C PRO A 78 -2.48 12.87 -8.92
N PHE A 79 -2.63 13.11 -7.63
CA PHE A 79 -2.22 14.38 -7.06
C PHE A 79 -0.83 14.26 -6.44
N ILE A 80 -0.07 15.35 -6.52
CA ILE A 80 1.25 15.46 -5.89
C ILE A 80 1.07 16.24 -4.59
N SER A 81 1.61 15.72 -3.49
CA SER A 81 1.58 16.44 -2.24
C SER A 81 2.33 17.77 -2.36
N SER A 82 1.81 18.82 -1.71
CA SER A 82 2.40 20.16 -1.72
C SER A 82 3.56 20.32 -0.73
N THR A 83 3.85 19.27 0.05
CA THR A 83 4.95 19.26 1.00
C THR A 83 6.31 19.05 0.30
N GLY A 84 7.39 19.20 1.05
CA GLY A 84 8.74 18.95 0.56
C GLY A 84 8.99 17.50 0.09
N PHE A 85 8.12 16.56 0.47
CA PHE A 85 8.23 15.15 0.08
C PHE A 85 7.84 14.90 -1.37
N LYS A 86 6.87 15.65 -1.90
CA LYS A 86 6.37 15.56 -3.30
C LYS A 86 5.92 14.15 -3.69
N ILE A 87 5.23 13.46 -2.78
CA ILE A 87 4.71 12.13 -3.06
C ILE A 87 3.51 12.24 -4.00
N MET A 88 3.43 11.31 -4.93
CA MET A 88 2.30 11.15 -5.84
C MET A 88 1.30 10.15 -5.27
N TYR A 89 0.02 10.50 -5.27
CA TYR A 89 -1.06 9.65 -4.77
C TYR A 89 -2.14 9.46 -5.82
N ASN A 90 -2.48 8.21 -6.13
CA ASN A 90 -3.69 7.86 -6.87
C ASN A 90 -4.87 7.75 -5.90
N ILE A 91 -5.97 8.41 -6.20
CA ILE A 91 -7.23 8.22 -5.46
C ILE A 91 -7.96 7.01 -6.04
N LYS A 92 -7.97 5.89 -5.32
CA LYS A 92 -8.64 4.64 -5.71
C LYS A 92 -10.11 4.60 -5.28
N ASN A 93 -10.46 5.35 -4.25
CA ASN A 93 -11.80 5.67 -3.80
C ASN A 93 -11.79 7.08 -3.17
N PRO A 94 -12.76 7.93 -3.45
CA PRO A 94 -13.90 7.77 -4.36
C PRO A 94 -13.50 7.69 -5.83
N LYS A 95 -14.35 7.05 -6.64
CA LYS A 95 -14.09 6.88 -8.08
C LYS A 95 -14.94 7.87 -8.91
N ASP A 96 -14.39 8.26 -10.05
CA ASP A 96 -15.11 8.96 -11.13
C ASP A 96 -16.04 10.09 -10.63
N GLN A 97 -17.34 9.92 -10.83
CA GLN A 97 -18.36 10.92 -10.50
C GLN A 97 -18.49 11.22 -9.00
N GLN A 98 -18.07 10.30 -8.14
CA GLN A 98 -18.07 10.50 -6.68
C GLN A 98 -16.86 11.33 -6.23
N LEU A 99 -15.80 11.40 -7.03
CA LEU A 99 -14.64 12.24 -6.78
C LEU A 99 -14.90 13.68 -7.17
N THR A 100 -15.64 14.38 -6.33
CA THR A 100 -15.87 15.82 -6.51
C THR A 100 -14.59 16.61 -6.24
N VAL A 101 -14.54 17.85 -6.76
CA VAL A 101 -13.42 18.77 -6.50
C VAL A 101 -13.21 18.97 -4.99
N ASP A 102 -14.29 19.15 -4.24
CA ASP A 102 -14.22 19.36 -2.80
C ASP A 102 -13.66 18.13 -2.06
N ARG A 103 -14.06 16.91 -2.45
CA ARG A 103 -13.49 15.68 -1.87
C ARG A 103 -12.01 15.53 -2.18
N ARG A 104 -11.63 15.82 -3.43
CA ARG A 104 -10.19 15.78 -3.82
C ARG A 104 -9.36 16.78 -3.00
N ILE A 105 -9.88 18.00 -2.80
CA ILE A 105 -9.23 19.02 -1.98
C ILE A 105 -9.13 18.54 -0.53
N ALA A 106 -10.20 18.01 0.05
CA ALA A 106 -10.22 17.54 1.43
C ALA A 106 -9.21 16.40 1.68
N ILE A 107 -9.14 15.42 0.77
CA ILE A 107 -8.15 14.34 0.83
C ILE A 107 -6.72 14.92 0.75
N GLY A 108 -6.46 15.80 -0.21
CA GLY A 108 -5.16 16.44 -0.36
C GLY A 108 -4.74 17.26 0.86
N GLN A 109 -5.66 18.01 1.48
CA GLN A 109 -5.41 18.77 2.70
C GLN A 109 -5.11 17.85 3.89
N TRP A 110 -5.81 16.72 3.99
CA TRP A 110 -5.56 15.75 5.05
C TRP A 110 -4.17 15.13 4.91
N ILE A 111 -3.79 14.71 3.71
CA ILE A 111 -2.43 14.19 3.42
C ILE A 111 -1.36 15.26 3.70
N GLN A 112 -1.63 16.52 3.33
CA GLN A 112 -0.71 17.62 3.62
C GLN A 112 -0.49 17.82 5.13
N GLN A 113 -1.54 17.71 5.93
CA GLN A 113 -1.43 17.79 7.39
C GLN A 113 -0.59 16.65 7.96
N PHE A 114 -0.85 15.42 7.52
CA PHE A 114 -0.05 14.25 7.88
C PHE A 114 1.45 14.44 7.53
N GLU A 115 1.75 14.77 6.29
CA GLU A 115 3.13 14.96 5.85
C GLU A 115 3.81 16.14 6.56
N SER A 116 3.07 17.19 6.87
CA SER A 116 3.57 18.31 7.67
C SER A 116 3.91 17.90 9.09
N ALA A 117 3.08 17.07 9.72
CA ALA A 117 3.36 16.51 11.03
C ALA A 117 4.63 15.62 11.02
N VAL A 118 4.79 14.79 9.99
CA VAL A 118 6.02 13.99 9.78
C VAL A 118 7.24 14.91 9.59
N ALA A 119 7.11 16.00 8.85
CA ALA A 119 8.22 16.94 8.58
C ALA A 119 8.60 17.79 9.79
N SER A 120 7.71 17.95 10.77
CA SER A 120 7.88 18.82 11.92
C SER A 120 9.00 18.35 12.86
N ASN A 121 9.40 19.22 13.79
CA ASN A 121 10.30 18.86 14.89
C ASN A 121 9.61 17.98 15.93
N ASP A 122 8.28 18.05 16.00
CA ASP A 122 7.44 17.29 16.94
C ASP A 122 6.96 15.97 16.32
N TYR A 123 7.62 15.45 15.29
CA TYR A 123 7.16 14.26 14.53
C TYR A 123 6.96 13.01 15.40
N CYS A 124 7.71 12.85 16.49
CA CYS A 124 7.58 11.77 17.47
C CYS A 124 6.51 12.01 18.54
N ASP A 125 5.98 13.25 18.64
CA ASP A 125 4.95 13.57 19.63
C ASP A 125 3.67 12.76 19.32
N PRO A 126 3.08 12.04 20.30
CA PRO A 126 1.93 11.19 20.05
C PRO A 126 0.66 11.95 19.65
N GLU A 127 0.56 13.23 19.99
CA GLU A 127 -0.63 14.05 19.71
C GLU A 127 -0.46 15.01 18.52
N LYS A 128 0.79 15.37 18.18
CA LYS A 128 1.09 16.33 17.12
C LYS A 128 1.87 15.75 15.95
N GLY A 129 2.57 14.65 16.18
CA GLY A 129 3.38 13.96 15.20
C GLY A 129 2.55 13.00 14.32
N TRP A 130 3.25 12.12 13.63
CA TRP A 130 2.63 11.19 12.69
C TRP A 130 1.61 10.25 13.34
N ARG A 131 1.79 9.90 14.63
CA ARG A 131 0.87 9.02 15.36
C ARG A 131 -0.53 9.60 15.56
N ALA A 132 -0.68 10.91 15.44
CA ALA A 132 -2.00 11.54 15.42
C ALA A 132 -2.80 11.22 14.13
N TYR A 133 -2.12 10.82 13.06
CA TYR A 133 -2.69 10.63 11.72
C TYR A 133 -2.72 9.18 11.26
N VAL A 134 -1.92 8.32 11.88
CA VAL A 134 -1.70 6.93 11.42
C VAL A 134 -2.03 5.95 12.53
N ASP A 135 -2.71 4.87 12.18
CA ASP A 135 -2.82 3.71 13.05
C ASP A 135 -1.45 3.04 13.12
N GLU A 136 -0.82 3.09 14.30
CA GLU A 136 0.56 2.64 14.49
C GLU A 136 0.69 1.13 14.29
N GLU A 137 -0.30 0.35 14.72
CA GLU A 137 -0.28 -1.11 14.56
C GLU A 137 -0.38 -1.53 13.10
N ASP A 138 -1.29 -0.92 12.34
CA ASP A 138 -1.44 -1.20 10.90
C ASP A 138 -0.18 -0.81 10.12
N PHE A 139 0.42 0.33 10.47
CA PHE A 139 1.68 0.78 9.85
C PHE A 139 2.84 -0.20 10.16
N ILE A 140 3.00 -0.61 11.43
CA ILE A 140 4.05 -1.55 11.83
C ILE A 140 3.85 -2.89 11.13
N ASN A 141 2.63 -3.42 11.09
CA ASN A 141 2.33 -4.67 10.42
C ASN A 141 2.65 -4.62 8.92
N TRP A 142 2.25 -3.52 8.26
CA TRP A 142 2.60 -3.30 6.85
C TRP A 142 4.12 -3.23 6.66
N TYR A 143 4.82 -2.41 7.47
CA TYR A 143 6.26 -2.20 7.34
C TYR A 143 7.06 -3.49 7.60
N VAL A 144 6.77 -4.17 8.71
CA VAL A 144 7.43 -5.43 9.06
C VAL A 144 7.18 -6.51 8.00
N GLY A 145 5.95 -6.59 7.48
CA GLY A 145 5.62 -7.48 6.38
C GLY A 145 6.41 -7.18 5.11
N ALA A 146 6.57 -5.90 4.75
CA ALA A 146 7.36 -5.46 3.61
C ALA A 146 8.86 -5.79 3.79
N GLU A 147 9.41 -5.60 5.00
CA GLU A 147 10.80 -5.93 5.32
C GLU A 147 11.06 -7.44 5.30
N ILE A 148 10.20 -8.25 5.94
CA ILE A 148 10.33 -9.71 5.94
C ILE A 148 10.30 -10.28 4.52
N THR A 149 9.45 -9.74 3.67
CA THR A 149 9.31 -10.20 2.28
C THR A 149 10.39 -9.62 1.37
N GLY A 150 11.14 -8.61 1.82
CA GLY A 150 12.15 -7.92 1.03
C GLY A 150 11.59 -7.34 -0.26
N ASN A 151 10.37 -6.82 -0.22
CA ASN A 151 9.72 -6.24 -1.39
C ASN A 151 10.33 -4.88 -1.72
N ILE A 152 11.16 -4.84 -2.74
CA ILE A 152 11.83 -3.60 -3.17
C ILE A 152 10.87 -2.54 -3.72
N ASP A 153 9.71 -2.98 -4.21
CA ASP A 153 8.66 -2.10 -4.74
C ASP A 153 7.61 -1.72 -3.68
N ALA A 154 7.79 -2.15 -2.43
CA ALA A 154 6.80 -1.88 -1.38
C ALA A 154 6.44 -0.39 -1.25
N LEU A 155 7.38 0.51 -1.55
CA LEU A 155 7.19 1.95 -1.45
C LEU A 155 6.42 2.58 -2.62
N TYR A 156 6.20 1.83 -3.70
CA TYR A 156 5.45 2.28 -4.89
C TYR A 156 4.04 1.72 -4.99
N SER A 157 3.69 0.78 -4.13
CA SER A 157 2.38 0.12 -4.11
C SER A 157 1.78 0.13 -2.71
N ILE A 158 2.03 1.21 -1.95
CA ILE A 158 1.45 1.39 -0.62
C ILE A 158 -0.02 1.78 -0.78
N TYR A 159 -0.89 1.01 -0.17
CA TYR A 159 -2.28 1.38 -0.01
C TYR A 159 -2.53 1.95 1.37
N MET A 160 -3.27 3.05 1.42
CA MET A 160 -3.69 3.72 2.64
C MET A 160 -5.17 4.04 2.54
N TYR A 161 -5.90 3.86 3.61
CA TYR A 161 -7.33 4.11 3.62
C TYR A 161 -7.79 4.73 4.94
N LYS A 162 -8.91 5.42 4.90
CA LYS A 162 -9.47 6.11 6.06
C LYS A 162 -10.99 6.22 5.95
N GLU A 163 -11.68 5.92 7.05
CA GLU A 163 -13.08 6.28 7.23
C GLU A 163 -13.23 7.79 7.49
N ALA A 164 -14.39 8.33 7.18
CA ALA A 164 -14.66 9.76 7.37
C ALA A 164 -14.59 10.18 8.83
N ASP A 165 -15.13 9.35 9.72
CA ASP A 165 -15.20 9.59 11.16
C ASP A 165 -13.99 9.06 11.95
N ASP A 166 -13.08 8.33 11.29
CA ASP A 166 -11.82 7.94 11.90
C ASP A 166 -10.86 9.14 11.97
N GLN A 167 -10.09 9.20 13.04
CA GLN A 167 -9.03 10.20 13.21
C GLN A 167 -7.73 9.78 12.50
N LYS A 168 -7.60 8.51 12.14
CA LYS A 168 -6.37 7.93 11.64
C LYS A 168 -6.57 7.25 10.29
N MET A 169 -5.53 7.22 9.49
CA MET A 169 -5.45 6.36 8.32
C MET A 169 -4.80 5.04 8.66
N HIS A 170 -5.15 4.03 7.89
CA HIS A 170 -4.70 2.66 7.99
C HIS A 170 -3.82 2.30 6.79
N PHE A 171 -2.92 1.35 7.00
CA PHE A 171 -2.00 0.84 5.97
C PHE A 171 -2.35 -0.59 5.57
N GLY A 172 -2.14 -0.91 4.32
CA GLY A 172 -2.30 -2.26 3.79
C GLY A 172 -3.36 -2.38 2.71
N PRO A 173 -3.44 -3.58 2.12
CA PRO A 173 -2.70 -4.79 2.45
C PRO A 173 -1.25 -4.77 1.96
N LEU A 174 -0.47 -5.80 2.29
CA LEU A 174 0.73 -6.14 1.53
C LEU A 174 0.29 -6.50 0.11
N TRP A 175 0.94 -5.90 -0.89
CA TRP A 175 0.53 -5.99 -2.29
C TRP A 175 1.73 -6.00 -3.21
N ASP A 176 1.60 -6.68 -4.36
CA ASP A 176 2.57 -6.70 -5.45
C ASP A 176 3.95 -7.23 -5.05
N LEU A 177 3.99 -8.51 -4.63
CA LEU A 177 5.18 -9.18 -4.09
C LEU A 177 5.94 -10.00 -5.13
N ASP A 178 5.72 -9.78 -6.40
CA ASP A 178 6.40 -10.56 -7.44
C ASP A 178 7.93 -10.32 -7.48
N LEU A 179 8.40 -9.17 -7.01
CA LEU A 179 9.83 -8.87 -6.79
C LEU A 179 10.32 -9.15 -5.36
N GLY A 180 9.43 -9.55 -4.46
CA GLY A 180 9.80 -9.94 -3.09
C GLY A 180 10.53 -11.28 -3.01
N TYR A 181 10.94 -11.66 -1.79
CA TYR A 181 11.60 -12.93 -1.50
C TYR A 181 12.83 -13.18 -2.39
N ASP A 182 13.65 -12.14 -2.51
CA ASP A 182 14.91 -12.17 -3.30
C ASP A 182 14.72 -12.46 -4.81
N ASN A 183 13.57 -12.12 -5.35
CA ASN A 183 13.25 -12.28 -6.78
C ASN A 183 13.63 -11.05 -7.62
N SER A 184 14.50 -10.19 -7.13
CA SER A 184 15.01 -9.04 -7.86
C SER A 184 16.49 -9.15 -8.09
N SER A 185 16.95 -8.83 -9.32
CA SER A 185 18.37 -8.71 -9.63
C SER A 185 19.00 -7.43 -9.07
N GLU A 186 18.17 -6.45 -8.70
CA GLU A 186 18.65 -5.14 -8.24
C GLU A 186 18.97 -5.13 -6.75
N ARG A 187 18.31 -5.98 -5.97
CA ARG A 187 18.52 -6.11 -4.53
C ARG A 187 18.35 -7.55 -4.08
N SER A 188 19.35 -8.05 -3.39
CA SER A 188 19.29 -9.33 -2.70
C SER A 188 19.19 -9.11 -1.19
N LEU A 189 18.20 -9.71 -0.55
CA LEU A 189 18.09 -9.77 0.92
C LEU A 189 19.35 -10.36 1.55
N LEU A 190 19.96 -11.33 0.89
CA LEU A 190 21.17 -11.99 1.37
C LEU A 190 22.38 -11.05 1.39
N ASN A 191 22.39 -10.02 0.54
CA ASN A 191 23.49 -9.09 0.42
C ASN A 191 23.26 -7.75 1.12
N ASN A 192 22.05 -7.47 1.61
CA ASN A 192 21.64 -6.16 2.14
C ASN A 192 20.69 -6.27 3.34
N MET A 193 20.99 -7.13 4.30
CA MET A 193 20.21 -7.24 5.53
C MET A 193 20.12 -5.95 6.37
N GLU A 194 20.96 -4.95 6.04
CA GLU A 194 20.99 -3.65 6.73
C GLU A 194 20.20 -2.56 5.97
N ALA A 195 19.69 -2.84 4.77
CA ALA A 195 18.97 -1.86 3.98
C ALA A 195 17.50 -1.84 4.37
N LEU A 196 17.14 -0.95 5.25
CA LEU A 196 15.74 -0.64 5.56
C LEU A 196 15.04 -0.08 4.32
N LEU A 197 13.91 -0.66 3.93
CA LEU A 197 13.10 -0.18 2.80
C LEU A 197 12.67 1.27 2.98
N GLY A 198 12.42 1.70 4.21
CA GLY A 198 12.03 3.07 4.56
C GLY A 198 13.01 4.16 4.15
N LEU A 199 14.28 3.82 3.87
CA LEU A 199 15.30 4.80 3.47
C LEU A 199 15.08 5.43 2.09
N TRP A 200 14.14 4.92 1.30
CA TRP A 200 13.89 5.38 -0.07
C TRP A 200 12.71 6.34 -0.20
N ASN A 201 11.85 6.38 0.81
CA ASN A 201 10.71 7.29 0.84
C ASN A 201 10.78 8.14 2.09
N ARG A 202 11.21 9.39 1.95
CA ARG A 202 11.55 10.31 3.04
C ARG A 202 10.52 10.44 4.18
N PRO A 203 9.19 10.45 3.97
CA PRO A 203 8.26 10.51 5.10
C PRO A 203 8.32 9.24 5.94
N PHE A 204 8.36 8.07 5.31
CA PHE A 204 8.40 6.79 6.00
C PHE A 204 9.76 6.55 6.65
N GLU A 205 10.86 7.00 6.03
CA GLU A 205 12.18 7.02 6.64
C GLU A 205 12.17 7.79 7.98
N LYS A 206 11.57 8.97 8.00
CA LYS A 206 11.52 9.79 9.22
C LYS A 206 10.64 9.17 10.31
N ILE A 207 9.58 8.47 9.95
CA ILE A 207 8.74 7.72 10.90
C ILE A 207 9.51 6.57 11.56
N LEU A 208 10.46 5.96 10.83
CA LEU A 208 11.25 4.81 11.27
C LEU A 208 12.49 5.19 12.11
N GLN A 209 12.86 6.47 12.17
CA GLN A 209 13.92 6.98 13.04
C GLN A 209 13.43 7.19 14.48
#